data_485e1f901f020f3a82fdae5acc0e6b36
#
_entry.id   485e1f901f020f3a82fdae5acc0e6b36
#
_cell.length_a   1.000
_cell.length_b   1.000
_cell.length_c   1.000
_cell.angle_alpha   90.00
_cell.angle_beta   90.00
_cell.angle_gamma   90.00
#
_symmetry.space_group_name_H-M   'P 1'
#
loop_
_entity.id
_entity.type
_entity.pdbx_description
1 polymer ?
#
loop_
_entity_poly.entity_id
_entity_poly.type
_entity_poly.pdbx_seq_one_letter_code
_entity_poly.pdbx_strand_id
1 'polypeptide(L)'
;MKSTKSLKMEYKKIHLDLLKISKKNNHSSFLNFLKSSPPKQLKEFNGELSVYLSKTIVGQQLSTKAAKTIWERAEKFIIDHPLQNRNLENDLRESGLSQKKCEYVKNILISNTLQKKKNYYKTIGAEEFTNLLISYKGIGPWTVDMAKMFFLGDINILPKGDLGIKKACNNFFPNEDLDSIEEIYKPFNSYLSLNLWDSLD
;
A
#
# COMPACT_ATOMS: atom_id res chain seq x y z
N MET A 1 20.13 6.70 -7.63
CA MET A 1 19.64 5.45 -6.99
C MET A 1 20.42 5.23 -5.69
N LYS A 2 19.72 5.16 -4.52
CA LYS A 2 20.39 4.77 -3.26
C LYS A 2 20.84 3.31 -3.39
N SER A 3 22.07 2.97 -2.98
CA SER A 3 22.55 1.58 -3.03
C SER A 3 21.74 0.69 -2.09
N THR A 4 21.63 -0.61 -2.40
CA THR A 4 20.92 -1.62 -1.58
C THR A 4 21.45 -1.65 -0.13
N LYS A 5 22.72 -1.27 0.08
CA LYS A 5 23.36 -1.17 1.40
C LYS A 5 22.86 0.05 2.18
N SER A 6 22.60 1.19 1.51
CA SER A 6 22.05 2.42 2.10
C SER A 6 20.58 2.20 2.53
N LEU A 7 19.77 1.54 1.72
CA LEU A 7 18.38 1.20 2.04
C LEU A 7 18.29 0.22 3.22
N LYS A 8 19.21 -0.76 3.31
CA LYS A 8 19.27 -1.70 4.46
C LYS A 8 19.64 -1.04 5.78
N MET A 9 20.36 0.08 5.75
CA MET A 9 20.66 0.85 6.97
C MET A 9 19.48 1.74 7.39
N GLU A 10 18.73 2.25 6.44
CA GLU A 10 17.66 3.23 6.68
C GLU A 10 16.49 2.64 7.50
N TYR A 11 15.92 1.47 7.11
CA TYR A 11 14.80 0.89 7.86
C TYR A 11 15.17 0.38 9.26
N LYS A 12 16.43 -0.03 9.46
CA LYS A 12 16.93 -0.39 10.80
C LYS A 12 17.01 0.83 11.70
N LYS A 13 17.46 1.96 11.15
CA LYS A 13 17.48 3.24 11.88
C LYS A 13 16.07 3.69 12.25
N ILE A 14 15.13 3.60 11.30
CA ILE A 14 13.72 3.93 11.55
C ILE A 14 13.13 3.03 12.66
N HIS A 15 13.46 1.74 12.69
CA HIS A 15 13.03 0.86 13.79
C HIS A 15 13.55 1.34 15.15
N LEU A 16 14.80 1.79 15.24
CA LEU A 16 15.34 2.38 16.47
C LEU A 16 14.63 3.69 16.85
N ASP A 17 14.24 4.48 15.86
CA ASP A 17 13.49 5.71 16.11
C ASP A 17 12.06 5.41 16.59
N LEU A 18 11.37 4.40 16.03
CA LEU A 18 10.08 3.92 16.56
C LEU A 18 10.19 3.45 18.02
N LEU A 19 11.25 2.74 18.39
CA LEU A 19 11.50 2.35 19.80
C LEU A 19 11.64 3.57 20.72
N LYS A 20 12.36 4.60 20.26
CA LYS A 20 12.54 5.86 21.06
C LYS A 20 11.20 6.61 21.18
N ILE A 21 10.44 6.74 20.09
CA ILE A 21 9.13 7.40 20.09
C ILE A 21 8.18 6.67 21.06
N SER A 22 8.08 5.35 20.96
CA SER A 22 7.23 4.54 21.85
C SER A 22 7.62 4.67 23.31
N LYS A 23 8.93 4.70 23.63
CA LYS A 23 9.43 4.91 24.99
C LYS A 23 9.08 6.31 25.51
N LYS A 24 9.27 7.35 24.70
CA LYS A 24 9.00 8.75 25.06
C LYS A 24 7.53 8.99 25.39
N ASN A 25 6.62 8.33 24.67
CA ASN A 25 5.17 8.50 24.82
C ASN A 25 4.52 7.44 25.73
N ASN A 26 5.32 6.64 26.47
CA ASN A 26 4.85 5.60 27.39
C ASN A 26 4.00 4.49 26.71
N HIS A 27 4.18 4.25 25.42
CA HIS A 27 3.51 3.18 24.66
C HIS A 27 4.13 1.82 24.98
N SER A 28 4.07 1.39 26.23
CA SER A 28 4.81 0.24 26.75
C SER A 28 4.47 -1.07 26.04
N SER A 29 3.19 -1.30 25.70
CA SER A 29 2.75 -2.50 24.96
C SER A 29 3.37 -2.55 23.57
N PHE A 30 3.29 -1.47 22.81
CA PHE A 30 3.88 -1.39 21.48
C PHE A 30 5.42 -1.42 21.50
N LEU A 31 6.04 -0.76 22.50
CA LEU A 31 7.48 -0.84 22.73
C LEU A 31 7.97 -2.27 22.93
N ASN A 32 7.26 -3.07 23.72
CA ASN A 32 7.61 -4.48 23.97
C ASN A 32 7.45 -5.30 22.69
N PHE A 33 6.39 -5.09 21.90
CA PHE A 33 6.21 -5.72 20.61
C PHE A 33 7.37 -5.38 19.66
N LEU A 34 7.74 -4.10 19.53
CA LEU A 34 8.86 -3.67 18.68
C LEU A 34 10.19 -4.31 19.07
N LYS A 35 10.47 -4.48 20.38
CA LYS A 35 11.71 -5.13 20.85
C LYS A 35 11.80 -6.60 20.45
N SER A 36 10.67 -7.30 20.33
CA SER A 36 10.61 -8.71 19.92
C SER A 36 10.50 -8.92 18.41
N SER A 37 10.18 -7.85 17.66
CA SER A 37 9.95 -7.91 16.22
C SER A 37 11.17 -7.49 15.41
N PRO A 38 11.46 -8.13 14.27
CA PRO A 38 12.53 -7.68 13.39
C PRO A 38 12.16 -6.36 12.73
N PRO A 39 13.16 -5.50 12.40
CA PRO A 39 12.93 -4.27 11.66
C PRO A 39 12.21 -4.52 10.33
N LYS A 40 11.11 -3.83 10.08
CA LYS A 40 10.32 -3.96 8.85
C LYS A 40 10.90 -3.11 7.73
N GLN A 41 10.82 -3.61 6.51
CA GLN A 41 11.25 -2.89 5.32
C GLN A 41 10.03 -2.52 4.47
N LEU A 42 9.88 -1.25 4.14
CA LEU A 42 8.90 -0.80 3.14
C LEU A 42 9.42 -1.19 1.75
N LYS A 43 8.75 -2.18 1.13
CA LYS A 43 9.12 -2.67 -0.20
C LYS A 43 8.30 -1.94 -1.25
N GLU A 44 8.96 -1.10 -2.04
CA GLU A 44 8.31 -0.41 -3.16
C GLU A 44 8.03 -1.38 -4.31
N PHE A 45 6.88 -1.22 -4.93
CA PHE A 45 6.55 -1.89 -6.19
C PHE A 45 7.36 -1.29 -7.35
N ASN A 46 8.04 -2.15 -8.09
CA ASN A 46 8.83 -1.78 -9.26
C ASN A 46 8.07 -2.15 -10.55
N GLY A 47 7.18 -1.28 -10.99
CA GLY A 47 6.38 -1.46 -12.18
C GLY A 47 5.57 -0.20 -12.50
N GLU A 48 4.61 -0.31 -13.39
CA GLU A 48 3.69 0.78 -13.74
C GLU A 48 2.60 0.94 -12.68
N LEU A 49 2.12 2.18 -12.51
CA LEU A 49 1.04 2.48 -11.57
C LEU A 49 -0.25 1.75 -11.92
N SER A 50 -0.56 1.66 -13.21
CA SER A 50 -1.72 0.92 -13.73
C SER A 50 -1.72 -0.55 -13.31
N VAL A 51 -0.57 -1.21 -13.37
CA VAL A 51 -0.39 -2.61 -12.93
C VAL A 51 -0.53 -2.72 -11.40
N TYR A 52 0.09 -1.80 -10.65
CA TYR A 52 -0.03 -1.76 -9.19
C TYR A 52 -1.50 -1.62 -8.73
N LEU A 53 -2.23 -0.67 -9.32
CA LEU A 53 -3.64 -0.42 -9.00
C LEU A 53 -4.52 -1.61 -9.39
N SER A 54 -4.28 -2.21 -10.56
CA SER A 54 -5.00 -3.41 -10.99
C SER A 54 -4.83 -4.56 -10.00
N LYS A 55 -3.60 -4.82 -9.55
CA LYS A 55 -3.30 -5.82 -8.53
C LYS A 55 -4.04 -5.52 -7.21
N THR A 56 -4.05 -4.26 -6.80
CA THR A 56 -4.73 -3.83 -5.57
C THR A 56 -6.24 -4.03 -5.66
N ILE A 57 -6.88 -3.67 -6.80
CA ILE A 57 -8.31 -3.90 -7.03
C ILE A 57 -8.65 -5.39 -7.05
N VAL A 58 -7.82 -6.22 -7.70
CA VAL A 58 -8.01 -7.68 -7.67
C VAL A 58 -8.07 -8.19 -6.24
N GLY A 59 -7.20 -7.70 -5.36
CA GLY A 59 -7.10 -8.13 -3.96
C GLY A 59 -8.24 -7.64 -3.04
N GLN A 60 -8.99 -6.60 -3.43
CA GLN A 60 -10.06 -6.05 -2.57
C GLN A 60 -11.10 -7.11 -2.18
N GLN A 61 -11.46 -7.17 -0.89
CA GLN A 61 -12.47 -8.07 -0.33
C GLN A 61 -12.19 -9.58 -0.54
N LEU A 62 -10.93 -9.95 -0.71
CA LEU A 62 -10.50 -11.34 -0.85
C LEU A 62 -9.49 -11.69 0.25
N SER A 63 -9.41 -13.00 0.58
CA SER A 63 -8.28 -13.48 1.36
C SER A 63 -6.99 -13.36 0.56
N THR A 64 -5.86 -13.23 1.25
CA THR A 64 -4.52 -13.13 0.63
C THR A 64 -4.26 -14.27 -0.38
N LYS A 65 -4.69 -15.50 -0.03
CA LYS A 65 -4.54 -16.68 -0.91
C LYS A 65 -5.38 -16.55 -2.19
N ALA A 66 -6.65 -16.16 -2.06
CA ALA A 66 -7.54 -15.98 -3.21
C ALA A 66 -7.07 -14.84 -4.12
N ALA A 67 -6.70 -13.70 -3.52
CA ALA A 67 -6.15 -12.56 -4.25
C ALA A 67 -4.90 -12.92 -5.06
N LYS A 68 -3.99 -13.68 -4.45
CA LYS A 68 -2.77 -14.16 -5.12
C LYS A 68 -3.10 -15.06 -6.32
N THR A 69 -3.98 -16.04 -6.13
CA THR A 69 -4.33 -16.99 -7.22
C THR A 69 -5.01 -16.29 -8.39
N ILE A 70 -5.92 -15.34 -8.14
CA ILE A 70 -6.59 -14.59 -9.20
C ILE A 70 -5.60 -13.65 -9.89
N TRP A 71 -4.73 -12.98 -9.11
CA TRP A 71 -3.71 -12.10 -9.68
C TRP A 71 -2.75 -12.85 -10.61
N GLU A 72 -2.22 -14.01 -10.20
CA GLU A 72 -1.32 -14.83 -11.02
C GLU A 72 -1.93 -15.24 -12.37
N ARG A 73 -3.25 -15.38 -12.46
CA ARG A 73 -3.96 -15.62 -13.72
C ARG A 73 -4.13 -14.33 -14.53
N ALA A 74 -4.60 -13.26 -13.90
CA ALA A 74 -4.86 -11.97 -14.55
C ALA A 74 -3.57 -11.32 -15.04
N GLU A 75 -2.47 -11.43 -14.30
CA GLU A 75 -1.16 -10.85 -14.62
C GLU A 75 -0.64 -11.31 -15.97
N LYS A 76 -0.85 -12.58 -16.33
CA LYS A 76 -0.46 -13.12 -17.63
C LYS A 76 -1.14 -12.39 -18.79
N PHE A 77 -2.42 -12.06 -18.63
CA PHE A 77 -3.16 -11.30 -19.64
C PHE A 77 -2.79 -9.81 -19.63
N ILE A 78 -2.39 -9.26 -18.51
CA ILE A 78 -2.04 -7.84 -18.36
C ILE A 78 -0.65 -7.55 -18.94
N ILE A 79 0.34 -8.42 -18.69
CA ILE A 79 1.75 -8.18 -19.05
C ILE A 79 2.07 -8.69 -20.46
N ASP A 80 1.57 -9.88 -20.84
CA ASP A 80 2.02 -10.57 -22.05
C ASP A 80 1.39 -10.05 -23.35
N HIS A 81 0.50 -9.07 -23.28
CA HIS A 81 -0.27 -8.69 -24.46
C HIS A 81 -0.52 -7.19 -24.65
N PRO A 82 -0.33 -6.63 -25.86
CA PRO A 82 -0.68 -5.24 -26.15
C PRO A 82 -2.18 -5.00 -25.98
N LEU A 83 -2.54 -4.04 -25.15
CA LEU A 83 -3.92 -3.73 -24.72
C LEU A 83 -4.89 -3.36 -25.86
N GLN A 84 -4.37 -3.10 -27.07
CA GLN A 84 -5.14 -2.51 -28.18
C GLN A 84 -6.02 -3.49 -28.97
N ASN A 85 -5.79 -4.81 -28.86
CA ASN A 85 -6.43 -5.82 -29.75
C ASN A 85 -7.19 -6.91 -29.00
N ARG A 86 -7.84 -6.61 -27.82
CA ARG A 86 -8.33 -7.69 -27.00
C ARG A 86 -9.71 -7.53 -26.46
N ASN A 87 -10.23 -8.70 -26.25
CA ASN A 87 -11.34 -8.92 -25.36
C ASN A 87 -10.83 -9.02 -23.89
N LEU A 88 -10.05 -8.00 -23.46
CA LEU A 88 -9.42 -7.93 -22.14
C LEU A 88 -10.43 -8.22 -21.01
N GLU A 89 -11.67 -7.81 -21.18
CA GLU A 89 -12.72 -8.04 -20.21
C GLU A 89 -13.04 -9.53 -20.03
N ASN A 90 -13.09 -10.31 -21.11
CA ASN A 90 -13.27 -11.75 -21.04
C ASN A 90 -12.07 -12.44 -20.40
N ASP A 91 -10.85 -12.06 -20.79
CA ASP A 91 -9.61 -12.60 -20.21
C ASP A 91 -9.58 -12.37 -18.68
N LEU A 92 -9.97 -11.18 -18.23
CA LEU A 92 -10.07 -10.85 -16.80
C LEU A 92 -11.19 -11.65 -16.10
N ARG A 93 -12.31 -11.88 -16.78
CA ARG A 93 -13.40 -12.72 -16.27
C ARG A 93 -12.94 -14.18 -16.10
N GLU A 94 -12.25 -14.73 -17.09
CA GLU A 94 -11.67 -16.08 -17.03
C GLU A 94 -10.64 -16.23 -15.92
N SER A 95 -9.98 -15.13 -15.54
CA SER A 95 -9.08 -15.10 -14.39
C SER A 95 -9.81 -15.23 -13.05
N GLY A 96 -11.14 -15.06 -13.03
CA GLY A 96 -11.99 -15.14 -11.83
C GLY A 96 -12.39 -13.80 -11.23
N LEU A 97 -12.23 -12.68 -11.96
CA LEU A 97 -12.70 -11.38 -11.51
C LEU A 97 -14.22 -11.24 -11.71
N SER A 98 -14.86 -10.50 -10.78
CA SER A 98 -16.24 -10.06 -10.98
C SER A 98 -16.34 -9.06 -12.12
N GLN A 99 -17.52 -8.97 -12.77
CA GLN A 99 -17.79 -8.02 -13.86
C GLN A 99 -17.32 -6.60 -13.51
N LYS A 100 -17.67 -6.13 -12.32
CA LYS A 100 -17.33 -4.80 -11.81
C LYS A 100 -15.82 -4.57 -11.71
N LYS A 101 -15.07 -5.56 -11.21
CA LYS A 101 -13.60 -5.49 -11.14
C LYS A 101 -12.96 -5.52 -12.52
N CYS A 102 -13.50 -6.28 -13.48
CA CYS A 102 -13.03 -6.28 -14.86
C CYS A 102 -13.14 -4.88 -15.48
N GLU A 103 -14.29 -4.21 -15.32
CA GLU A 103 -14.50 -2.83 -15.78
C GLU A 103 -13.48 -1.86 -15.16
N TYR A 104 -13.26 -1.95 -13.83
CA TYR A 104 -12.31 -1.08 -13.14
C TYR A 104 -10.88 -1.29 -13.61
N VAL A 105 -10.43 -2.54 -13.68
CA VAL A 105 -9.08 -2.90 -14.13
C VAL A 105 -8.86 -2.48 -15.59
N LYS A 106 -9.83 -2.73 -16.47
CA LYS A 106 -9.78 -2.30 -17.87
C LYS A 106 -9.57 -0.78 -17.98
N ASN A 107 -10.39 0.02 -17.27
CA ASN A 107 -10.30 1.48 -17.31
C ASN A 107 -8.95 2.00 -16.81
N ILE A 108 -8.36 1.33 -15.81
CA ILE A 108 -7.02 1.66 -15.30
C ILE A 108 -5.94 1.35 -16.32
N LEU A 109 -6.01 0.17 -16.95
CA LEU A 109 -4.97 -0.28 -17.88
C LEU A 109 -4.94 0.51 -19.19
N ILE A 110 -6.09 1.01 -19.68
CA ILE A 110 -6.14 1.83 -20.91
C ILE A 110 -5.82 3.32 -20.66
N SER A 111 -5.67 3.74 -19.41
CA SER A 111 -5.43 5.13 -19.06
C SER A 111 -3.98 5.54 -19.30
N ASN A 112 -3.75 6.40 -20.28
CA ASN A 112 -2.43 7.00 -20.56
C ASN A 112 -1.87 7.78 -19.35
N THR A 113 -2.74 8.33 -18.51
CA THR A 113 -2.35 9.08 -17.31
C THR A 113 -1.73 8.16 -16.26
N LEU A 114 -2.22 6.92 -16.15
CA LEU A 114 -1.72 5.93 -15.19
C LEU A 114 -0.52 5.11 -15.71
N GLN A 115 -0.06 5.35 -16.94
CA GLN A 115 1.11 4.70 -17.55
C GLN A 115 2.36 5.59 -17.53
N LYS A 116 2.34 6.70 -16.81
CA LYS A 116 3.52 7.58 -16.66
C LYS A 116 4.58 6.91 -15.78
N LYS A 117 5.83 7.33 -15.94
CA LYS A 117 6.93 6.87 -15.08
C LYS A 117 6.71 7.34 -13.63
N LYS A 118 7.15 6.55 -12.65
CA LYS A 118 7.01 6.83 -11.21
C LYS A 118 7.45 8.26 -10.84
N ASN A 119 8.51 8.78 -11.44
CA ASN A 119 8.98 10.14 -11.16
C ASN A 119 7.94 11.21 -11.48
N TYR A 120 7.10 11.04 -12.50
CA TYR A 120 6.01 11.97 -12.79
C TYR A 120 5.08 12.10 -11.59
N TYR A 121 4.67 10.99 -10.99
CA TYR A 121 3.77 11.02 -9.83
C TYR A 121 4.41 11.59 -8.56
N LYS A 122 5.73 11.53 -8.45
CA LYS A 122 6.47 12.20 -7.36
C LYS A 122 6.52 13.71 -7.54
N THR A 123 6.40 14.22 -8.77
CA THR A 123 6.46 15.67 -9.06
C THR A 123 5.11 16.38 -8.94
N ILE A 124 3.98 15.69 -9.14
CA ILE A 124 2.65 16.33 -9.06
C ILE A 124 2.19 16.63 -7.63
N GLY A 125 2.87 16.08 -6.63
CA GLY A 125 2.51 16.28 -5.22
C GLY A 125 1.41 15.35 -4.71
N ALA A 126 1.29 15.27 -3.37
CA ALA A 126 0.43 14.28 -2.72
C ALA A 126 -1.06 14.51 -2.93
N GLU A 127 -1.49 15.76 -3.01
CA GLU A 127 -2.90 16.13 -3.21
C GLU A 127 -3.35 15.83 -4.64
N GLU A 128 -2.59 16.26 -5.64
CA GLU A 128 -2.90 16.00 -7.05
C GLU A 128 -2.87 14.50 -7.35
N PHE A 129 -1.91 13.76 -6.78
CA PHE A 129 -1.88 12.30 -6.87
C PHE A 129 -3.12 11.65 -6.26
N THR A 130 -3.59 12.15 -5.11
CA THR A 130 -4.82 11.67 -4.46
C THR A 130 -6.03 11.90 -5.36
N ASN A 131 -6.21 13.14 -5.86
CA ASN A 131 -7.33 13.54 -6.70
C ASN A 131 -7.34 12.75 -8.03
N LEU A 132 -6.16 12.55 -8.62
CA LEU A 132 -5.99 11.69 -9.79
C LEU A 132 -6.52 10.28 -9.52
N LEU A 133 -6.09 9.63 -8.45
CA LEU A 133 -6.46 8.24 -8.19
C LEU A 133 -7.93 8.07 -7.83
N ILE A 134 -8.49 8.95 -6.99
CA ILE A 134 -9.91 8.90 -6.58
C ILE A 134 -10.86 9.11 -7.77
N SER A 135 -10.43 9.76 -8.84
CA SER A 135 -11.24 9.94 -10.05
C SER A 135 -11.58 8.62 -10.77
N TYR A 136 -10.84 7.54 -10.48
CA TYR A 136 -11.09 6.22 -11.07
C TYR A 136 -12.04 5.39 -10.22
N LYS A 137 -13.09 4.83 -10.86
CA LYS A 137 -14.02 3.92 -10.18
C LYS A 137 -13.27 2.69 -9.62
N GLY A 138 -13.62 2.34 -8.39
CA GLY A 138 -12.97 1.24 -7.66
C GLY A 138 -11.75 1.64 -6.84
N ILE A 139 -11.29 2.89 -6.95
CA ILE A 139 -10.22 3.43 -6.13
C ILE A 139 -10.81 4.33 -5.04
N GLY A 140 -10.68 3.90 -3.79
CA GLY A 140 -11.05 4.67 -2.60
C GLY A 140 -9.82 5.17 -1.83
N PRO A 141 -10.03 5.92 -0.73
CA PRO A 141 -8.94 6.47 0.11
C PRO A 141 -7.91 5.42 0.54
N TRP A 142 -8.36 4.23 0.96
CA TRP A 142 -7.47 3.13 1.33
C TRP A 142 -6.53 2.71 0.19
N THR A 143 -7.04 2.61 -1.04
CA THR A 143 -6.21 2.26 -2.21
C THR A 143 -5.18 3.36 -2.52
N VAL A 144 -5.54 4.62 -2.30
CA VAL A 144 -4.63 5.76 -2.44
C VAL A 144 -3.50 5.68 -1.41
N ASP A 145 -3.82 5.40 -0.14
CA ASP A 145 -2.82 5.23 0.92
C ASP A 145 -1.86 4.09 0.59
N MET A 146 -2.37 2.95 0.12
CA MET A 146 -1.54 1.82 -0.35
C MET A 146 -0.64 2.23 -1.52
N ALA A 147 -1.14 3.02 -2.47
CA ALA A 147 -0.34 3.49 -3.59
C ALA A 147 0.74 4.49 -3.15
N LYS A 148 0.45 5.39 -2.21
CA LYS A 148 1.46 6.28 -1.61
C LYS A 148 2.55 5.49 -0.91
N MET A 149 2.19 4.50 -0.08
CA MET A 149 3.14 3.66 0.64
C MET A 149 3.98 2.80 -0.31
N PHE A 150 3.33 1.93 -1.05
CA PHE A 150 4.01 0.83 -1.74
C PHE A 150 4.37 1.12 -3.19
N PHE A 151 3.78 2.13 -3.81
CA PHE A 151 4.20 2.56 -5.14
C PHE A 151 5.13 3.78 -5.10
N LEU A 152 4.77 4.85 -4.36
CA LEU A 152 5.62 6.05 -4.26
C LEU A 152 6.76 5.91 -3.23
N GLY A 153 6.65 5.00 -2.27
CA GLY A 153 7.61 4.83 -1.19
C GLY A 153 7.48 5.90 -0.11
N ASP A 154 6.26 6.45 0.09
CA ASP A 154 6.01 7.41 1.16
C ASP A 154 6.15 6.73 2.53
N ILE A 155 7.01 7.30 3.37
CA ILE A 155 7.30 6.75 4.70
C ILE A 155 6.34 7.23 5.78
N ASN A 156 5.41 8.16 5.46
CA ASN A 156 4.57 8.83 6.45
C ASN A 156 3.07 8.67 6.19
N ILE A 157 2.60 7.46 5.92
CA ILE A 157 1.18 7.14 5.73
C ILE A 157 0.68 6.24 6.85
N LEU A 158 -0.36 6.68 7.57
CA LEU A 158 -1.19 5.87 8.46
C LEU A 158 -2.55 5.66 7.79
N PRO A 159 -2.87 4.48 7.24
CA PRO A 159 -4.12 4.26 6.51
C PRO A 159 -5.29 4.10 7.50
N LYS A 160 -5.82 5.23 7.97
CA LYS A 160 -6.87 5.28 9.02
C LYS A 160 -8.19 4.60 8.62
N GLY A 161 -8.41 4.36 7.32
CA GLY A 161 -9.54 3.58 6.82
C GLY A 161 -9.35 2.06 6.92
N ASP A 162 -8.14 1.58 7.19
CA ASP A 162 -7.82 0.15 7.28
C ASP A 162 -8.32 -0.48 8.58
N LEU A 163 -9.05 -1.60 8.47
CA LEU A 163 -9.60 -2.29 9.65
C LEU A 163 -8.52 -2.92 10.52
N GLY A 164 -7.45 -3.45 9.91
CA GLY A 164 -6.30 -4.00 10.65
C GLY A 164 -5.58 -2.91 11.45
N ILE A 165 -5.33 -1.76 10.83
CA ILE A 165 -4.74 -0.61 11.52
C ILE A 165 -5.60 -0.17 12.69
N LYS A 166 -6.92 0.00 12.50
CA LYS A 166 -7.83 0.35 13.60
C LYS A 166 -7.77 -0.65 14.73
N LYS A 167 -7.83 -1.95 14.42
CA LYS A 167 -7.76 -3.02 15.41
C LYS A 167 -6.44 -3.00 16.18
N ALA A 168 -5.31 -2.90 15.48
CA ALA A 168 -3.99 -2.89 16.11
C ALA A 168 -3.77 -1.61 16.95
N CYS A 169 -4.21 -0.45 16.46
CA CYS A 169 -4.16 0.79 17.24
C CYS A 169 -4.97 0.67 18.55
N ASN A 170 -6.17 0.14 18.49
CA ASN A 170 -6.98 -0.08 19.71
C ASN A 170 -6.30 -1.03 20.70
N ASN A 171 -5.55 -2.02 20.22
CA ASN A 171 -4.81 -2.94 21.09
C ASN A 171 -3.60 -2.28 21.77
N PHE A 172 -2.85 -1.46 21.04
CA PHE A 172 -1.60 -0.88 21.54
C PHE A 172 -1.77 0.51 22.16
N PHE A 173 -2.77 1.27 21.70
CA PHE A 173 -3.01 2.68 22.07
C PHE A 173 -4.48 2.91 22.45
N PRO A 174 -5.03 2.20 23.47
CA PRO A 174 -6.47 2.19 23.76
C PRO A 174 -7.04 3.54 24.18
N ASN A 175 -6.20 4.49 24.58
CA ASN A 175 -6.59 5.81 25.05
C ASN A 175 -6.29 6.93 24.04
N GLU A 176 -5.91 6.61 22.82
CA GLU A 176 -5.52 7.57 21.81
C GLU A 176 -6.33 7.38 20.53
N ASP A 177 -6.67 8.49 19.88
CA ASP A 177 -7.28 8.47 18.55
C ASP A 177 -6.20 8.34 17.45
N LEU A 178 -6.65 8.00 16.24
CA LEU A 178 -5.74 7.78 15.11
C LEU A 178 -5.01 9.05 14.67
N ASP A 179 -5.57 10.24 14.92
CA ASP A 179 -4.94 11.52 14.55
C ASP A 179 -3.78 11.82 15.50
N SER A 180 -3.97 11.58 16.79
CA SER A 180 -2.92 11.69 17.80
C SER A 180 -1.78 10.70 17.55
N ILE A 181 -2.10 9.43 17.23
CA ILE A 181 -1.11 8.40 16.91
C ILE A 181 -0.32 8.81 15.66
N GLU A 182 -1.00 9.27 14.60
CA GLU A 182 -0.34 9.74 13.38
C GLU A 182 0.66 10.86 13.68
N GLU A 183 0.28 11.85 14.49
CA GLU A 183 1.16 12.98 14.83
C GLU A 183 2.38 12.54 15.63
N ILE A 184 2.18 11.64 16.62
CA ILE A 184 3.26 11.11 17.48
C ILE A 184 4.31 10.37 16.67
N TYR A 185 3.91 9.59 15.67
CA TYR A 185 4.83 8.73 14.91
C TYR A 185 5.36 9.34 13.62
N LYS A 186 4.99 10.60 13.29
CA LYS A 186 5.63 11.32 12.17
C LYS A 186 7.15 11.39 12.33
N PRO A 187 7.88 11.24 11.23
CA PRO A 187 7.45 10.98 9.85
C PRO A 187 7.46 9.49 9.47
N PHE A 188 7.28 8.55 10.39
CA PHE A 188 7.48 7.12 10.19
C PHE A 188 6.18 6.30 10.19
N ASN A 189 5.05 6.94 9.88
CA ASN A 189 3.73 6.30 9.94
C ASN A 189 3.58 5.06 9.04
N SER A 190 4.26 4.99 7.88
CA SER A 190 4.26 3.79 7.06
C SER A 190 4.97 2.61 7.73
N TYR A 191 6.04 2.88 8.45
CA TYR A 191 6.73 1.84 9.24
C TYR A 191 5.97 1.45 10.50
N LEU A 192 5.27 2.40 11.14
CA LEU A 192 4.29 2.10 12.18
C LEU A 192 3.23 1.14 11.63
N SER A 193 2.63 1.46 10.47
CA SER A 193 1.59 0.64 9.83
C SER A 193 2.07 -0.78 9.52
N LEU A 194 3.31 -0.94 9.02
CA LEU A 194 3.90 -2.27 8.78
C LEU A 194 4.01 -3.10 10.06
N ASN A 195 4.38 -2.48 11.19
CA ASN A 195 4.46 -3.17 12.48
C ASN A 195 3.08 -3.47 13.06
N LEU A 196 2.11 -2.57 12.87
CA LEU A 196 0.72 -2.77 13.31
C LEU A 196 0.07 -3.96 12.57
N TRP A 197 0.23 -4.06 11.26
CA TRP A 197 -0.26 -5.22 10.51
C TRP A 197 0.42 -6.53 10.95
N ASP A 198 1.75 -6.52 11.10
CA ASP A 198 2.52 -7.69 11.55
C ASP A 198 2.09 -8.21 12.93
N SER A 199 1.55 -7.35 13.78
CA SER A 199 1.05 -7.74 15.11
C SER A 199 -0.28 -8.50 15.08
N LEU A 200 -0.92 -8.57 13.93
CA LEU A 200 -2.21 -9.27 13.74
C LEU A 200 -2.06 -10.65 13.08
N ASP A 201 -0.87 -10.96 12.55
CA ASP A 201 -0.49 -12.26 11.96
C ASP A 201 -0.06 -13.24 13.07
#